data_5edca65b50b3167d77f4d7997b942a1c
#
_entry.id   5edca65b50b3167d77f4d7997b942a1c
#
_cell.length_a   1.000
_cell.length_b   1.000
_cell.length_c   1.000
_cell.angle_alpha   90.00
_cell.angle_beta   90.00
_cell.angle_gamma   90.00
#
_symmetry.space_group_name_H-M   'P 1'
#
loop_
_entity.id
_entity.type
_entity.pdbx_description
1 polymer ?
#
loop_
_entity_poly.entity_id
_entity_poly.type
_entity_poly.pdbx_seq_one_letter_code
_entity_poly.pdbx_strand_id
1 'polypeptide(L)' 'MKTIDARGLSCPQPAFMTKEALSETQEGAIEVLVDCETSRDNVARCARNAGWSAAVEDLPGGGFKIVLKK' A
#
# COMPACT_ATOMS: atom_id res chain seq x y z
N MET A 1 3.70 13.68 0.39
CA MET A 1 3.45 12.22 0.43
C MET A 1 2.01 11.94 0.00
N LYS A 2 1.83 10.98 -0.87
CA LYS A 2 0.51 10.61 -1.34
C LYS A 2 -0.09 9.55 -0.40
N THR A 3 -1.35 9.68 -0.07
CA THR A 3 -2.06 8.72 0.79
C THR A 3 -3.18 8.06 0.00
N ILE A 4 -3.21 6.72 0.04
CA ILE A 4 -4.24 5.93 -0.61
C ILE A 4 -5.03 5.23 0.49
N ASP A 5 -6.32 5.53 0.60
CA ASP A 5 -7.19 4.88 1.57
C ASP A 5 -7.90 3.73 0.87
N ALA A 6 -7.41 2.53 1.09
CA ALA A 6 -7.95 1.32 0.48
C ALA A 6 -8.72 0.47 1.50
N ARG A 7 -9.08 1.05 2.65
CA ARG A 7 -9.85 0.36 3.66
C ARG A 7 -11.26 0.09 3.15
N GLY A 8 -11.80 -1.07 3.48
CA GLY A 8 -13.13 -1.45 3.04
C GLY A 8 -13.21 -1.98 1.62
N LEU A 9 -12.09 -2.07 0.92
CA LEU A 9 -12.06 -2.58 -0.45
C LEU A 9 -11.67 -4.05 -0.46
N SER A 10 -12.27 -4.81 -1.38
CA SER A 10 -11.97 -6.21 -1.54
C SER A 10 -10.65 -6.41 -2.28
N CYS A 11 -9.90 -7.43 -1.89
CA CYS A 11 -8.73 -7.87 -2.64
C CYS A 11 -9.20 -8.38 -4.02
N PRO A 12 -8.53 -8.05 -5.14
CA PRO A 12 -7.20 -7.43 -5.21
C PRO A 12 -7.20 -5.92 -5.45
N GLN A 13 -8.29 -5.24 -5.16
CA GLN A 13 -8.43 -3.81 -5.47
C GLN A 13 -7.37 -2.92 -4.81
N PRO A 14 -7.00 -3.11 -3.52
CA PRO A 14 -5.93 -2.32 -2.94
C PRO A 14 -4.59 -2.46 -3.69
N ALA A 15 -4.29 -3.67 -4.18
CA ALA A 15 -3.07 -3.90 -4.93
C ALA A 15 -3.10 -3.19 -6.28
N PHE A 16 -4.25 -3.16 -6.95
CA PHE A 16 -4.39 -2.42 -8.21
C PHE A 16 -4.22 -0.93 -8.00
N MET A 17 -4.82 -0.37 -6.95
CA MET A 17 -4.68 1.04 -6.63
C MET A 17 -3.23 1.40 -6.37
N THR A 18 -2.52 0.54 -5.65
CA THR A 18 -1.11 0.72 -5.35
C THR A 18 -0.28 0.68 -6.62
N LYS A 19 -0.51 -0.31 -7.47
CA LYS A 19 0.22 -0.45 -8.73
C LYS A 19 0.04 0.79 -9.60
N GLU A 20 -1.18 1.30 -9.69
CA GLU A 20 -1.47 2.50 -10.46
C GLU A 20 -0.73 3.71 -9.89
N ALA A 21 -0.75 3.88 -8.57
CA ALA A 21 -0.04 4.99 -7.93
C ALA A 21 1.46 4.90 -8.14
N LEU A 22 2.03 3.69 -8.08
CA LEU A 22 3.46 3.49 -8.30
C LEU A 22 3.87 3.82 -9.72
N SER A 23 2.99 3.55 -10.70
CA SER A 23 3.29 3.87 -12.09
C SER A 23 3.25 5.37 -12.37
N GLU A 24 2.46 6.11 -11.62
CA GLU A 24 2.34 7.55 -11.76
C GLU A 24 3.44 8.31 -11.01
N THR A 25 3.98 7.70 -9.96
CA THR A 25 4.97 8.33 -9.09
C THR A 25 6.30 7.61 -9.23
N GLN A 26 7.30 8.28 -9.76
CA GLN A 26 8.60 7.64 -10.00
C GLN A 26 9.51 7.68 -8.79
N GLU A 27 9.27 8.58 -7.88
CA GLU A 27 10.06 8.67 -6.64
C GLU A 27 9.24 9.34 -5.56
N GLY A 28 9.70 9.21 -4.32
CA GLY A 28 9.03 9.81 -3.19
C GLY A 28 8.48 8.76 -2.25
N ALA A 29 7.38 9.09 -1.58
CA ALA A 29 6.78 8.22 -0.60
C ALA A 29 5.27 8.17 -0.78
N ILE A 30 4.70 6.99 -0.58
CA ILE A 30 3.25 6.76 -0.67
C ILE A 30 2.83 6.00 0.57
N GLU A 31 1.72 6.40 1.18
CA GLU A 31 1.10 5.65 2.26
C GLU A 31 -0.14 4.95 1.74
N VAL A 32 -0.30 3.68 2.07
CA VAL A 32 -1.49 2.91 1.71
C VAL A 32 -2.13 2.40 2.99
N LEU A 33 -3.42 2.65 3.16
CA LEU A 33 -4.18 2.20 4.31
C LEU A 33 -5.05 1.02 3.89
N VAL A 34 -4.95 -0.08 4.61
CA VAL A 34 -5.76 -1.28 4.37
C VAL A 34 -6.30 -1.79 5.69
N ASP A 35 -7.31 -2.66 5.63
CA ASP A 35 -7.97 -3.16 6.84
C ASP A 35 -7.89 -4.68 7.01
N CYS A 36 -7.11 -5.38 6.18
CA CYS A 36 -6.94 -6.81 6.38
C CYS A 36 -5.51 -7.24 6.01
N GLU A 37 -5.12 -8.40 6.54
CA GLU A 37 -3.77 -8.93 6.35
C GLU A 37 -3.48 -9.29 4.90
N THR A 38 -4.47 -9.82 4.20
CA THR A 38 -4.28 -10.20 2.79
C THR A 38 -4.00 -8.97 1.94
N SER A 39 -4.74 -7.89 2.14
CA SER A 39 -4.50 -6.64 1.41
C SER A 39 -3.13 -6.07 1.76
N ARG A 40 -2.77 -6.10 3.05
CA ARG A 40 -1.45 -5.65 3.50
C ARG A 40 -0.34 -6.38 2.75
N ASP A 41 -0.41 -7.70 2.70
CA ASP A 41 0.62 -8.52 2.07
C ASP A 41 0.67 -8.27 0.57
N ASN A 42 -0.49 -8.16 -0.08
CA ASN A 42 -0.55 -7.92 -1.51
C ASN A 42 0.02 -6.55 -1.89
N VAL A 43 -0.30 -5.52 -1.12
CA VAL A 43 0.22 -4.18 -1.36
C VAL A 43 1.74 -4.15 -1.20
N ALA A 44 2.24 -4.73 -0.12
CA ALA A 44 3.68 -4.77 0.15
C ALA A 44 4.41 -5.52 -0.96
N ARG A 45 3.88 -6.65 -1.40
CA ARG A 45 4.49 -7.44 -2.47
C ARG A 45 4.49 -6.68 -3.79
N CYS A 46 3.38 -6.02 -4.10
CA CYS A 46 3.26 -5.22 -5.31
C CYS A 46 4.34 -4.13 -5.35
N ALA A 47 4.53 -3.44 -4.23
CA ALA A 47 5.53 -2.39 -4.14
C ALA A 47 6.95 -2.95 -4.30
N ARG A 48 7.25 -4.06 -3.63
CA ARG A 48 8.57 -4.67 -3.72
C ARG A 48 8.88 -5.15 -5.13
N ASN A 49 7.89 -5.70 -5.81
CA ASN A 49 8.05 -6.14 -7.20
C ASN A 49 8.31 -4.96 -8.14
N ALA A 50 7.85 -3.77 -7.78
CA ALA A 50 8.08 -2.56 -8.56
C ALA A 50 9.38 -1.83 -8.17
N GLY A 51 10.16 -2.41 -7.27
CA GLY A 51 11.43 -1.82 -6.85
C GLY A 51 11.32 -0.84 -5.70
N TRP A 52 10.17 -0.78 -5.04
CA TRP A 52 9.96 0.09 -3.88
C TRP A 52 10.19 -0.69 -2.58
N SER A 53 10.55 0.02 -1.51
CA SER A 53 10.57 -0.59 -0.20
C SER A 53 9.21 -0.41 0.48
N ALA A 54 8.85 -1.34 1.34
CA ALA A 54 7.56 -1.31 2.01
C ALA A 54 7.77 -1.52 3.51
N ALA A 55 7.25 -0.61 4.32
CA ALA A 55 7.26 -0.71 5.77
C ALA A 55 5.82 -0.76 6.25
N VAL A 56 5.50 -1.74 7.07
CA VAL A 56 4.14 -1.97 7.56
C VAL A 56 4.03 -1.54 9.01
N GLU A 57 2.98 -0.78 9.32
CA GLU A 57 2.68 -0.36 10.68
C GLU A 57 1.25 -0.74 11.02
N ASP A 58 1.02 -1.18 12.26
CA ASP A 58 -0.33 -1.46 12.74
C ASP A 58 -1.00 -0.13 13.09
N LEU A 59 -2.29 -0.04 12.78
CA LEU A 59 -3.08 1.15 13.10
C LEU A 59 -3.87 0.93 14.38
N PRO A 60 -4.00 1.97 15.22
CA PRO A 60 -4.90 1.90 16.38
C PRO A 60 -6.33 1.62 15.91
N GLY A 61 -7.00 0.69 16.55
CA GLY A 61 -8.37 0.35 16.18
C GLY A 61 -8.48 -0.65 15.04
N GLY A 62 -7.38 -1.15 14.52
CA GLY A 62 -7.34 -2.15 13.47
C GLY A 62 -6.86 -1.60 12.14
N GLY A 63 -6.47 -2.51 11.26
CA GLY A 63 -5.94 -2.12 9.96
C GLY A 63 -4.44 -1.91 9.96
N PHE A 64 -3.91 -1.57 8.80
CA PHE A 64 -2.47 -1.42 8.59
C PHE A 64 -2.17 -0.23 7.72
N LYS A 65 -1.04 0.41 7.97
CA LYS A 65 -0.50 1.46 7.11
C LYS A 65 0.78 0.92 6.49
N ILE A 66 0.87 0.96 5.17
CA ILE A 66 2.06 0.53 4.45
C ILE A 66 2.71 1.78 3.86
N VAL A 67 3.93 2.07 4.29
CA VAL A 67 4.69 3.22 3.79
C VAL A 67 5.62 2.71 2.71
N LEU A 68 5.45 3.21 1.50
CA LEU A 68 6.23 2.81 0.33
C LEU A 68 7.19 3.92 -0.02
N LYS A 69 8.45 3.56 -0.19
CA LYS A 69 9.49 4.52 -0.58
C LYS A 69 10.34 3.92 -1.69
N LYS A 70 10.76 4.79 -2.59
CA LYS A 70 11.64 4.38 -3.67
C LYS A 70 13.01 5.00 -3.55
#